data_7cdf25778ec95e663c18854571563807
#
_entry.id   7cdf25778ec95e663c18854571563807
#
_cell.length_a   1.000
_cell.length_b   1.000
_cell.length_c   1.000
_cell.angle_alpha   90.00
_cell.angle_beta   90.00
_cell.angle_gamma   90.00
#
_symmetry.space_group_name_H-M   'P 1'
#
loop_
_entity.id
_entity.type
_entity.pdbx_description
1 polymer ?
#
loop_
_entity_poly.entity_id
_entity_poly.type
_entity_poly.pdbx_seq_one_letter_code
_entity_poly.pdbx_strand_id
1 'polypeptide(L)'
;MLIPTNSDRPMFKRFHEFVIEQNNGNTEVGEQTLYDVAYSLFYESHALKGERDRAFQSLGRTNALFAKLEEQNEQLKDELEQAKAKFEKLASNYVALCDEIDELQRENAELKSKLSLKEQK
;
A
#
# COMPACT_ATOMS: atom_id res chain seq x y z
N MET A 1 21.58 50.38 8.38
CA MET A 1 22.36 49.24 7.86
C MET A 1 21.94 48.93 6.45
N LEU A 2 22.89 48.85 5.55
CA LEU A 2 22.62 48.46 4.17
C LEU A 2 22.66 46.92 4.04
N ILE A 3 21.75 46.41 3.25
CA ILE A 3 21.74 44.96 2.96
C ILE A 3 22.93 44.62 2.06
N PRO A 4 23.72 43.61 2.39
CA PRO A 4 24.82 43.21 1.54
C PRO A 4 24.37 42.84 0.10
N THR A 5 25.07 43.32 -0.91
CA THR A 5 24.68 43.14 -2.31
C THR A 5 25.52 42.09 -3.05
N ASN A 6 26.35 41.35 -2.35
CA ASN A 6 27.16 40.31 -2.96
C ASN A 6 26.28 39.08 -3.28
N SER A 7 25.71 39.09 -4.47
CA SER A 7 24.56 38.27 -4.87
C SER A 7 24.88 37.17 -5.89
N ASP A 8 26.14 36.74 -5.97
CA ASP A 8 26.51 35.65 -6.89
C ASP A 8 25.91 34.28 -6.49
N ARG A 9 25.33 34.22 -5.29
CA ARG A 9 24.65 33.02 -4.80
C ARG A 9 23.14 33.17 -4.94
N PRO A 10 22.43 32.29 -5.65
CA PRO A 10 20.99 32.40 -5.86
C PRO A 10 20.17 32.49 -4.56
N MET A 11 20.58 31.76 -3.52
CA MET A 11 19.88 31.80 -2.22
C MET A 11 20.08 33.14 -1.51
N PHE A 12 21.25 33.72 -1.61
CA PHE A 12 21.52 35.04 -1.05
C PHE A 12 20.71 36.13 -1.75
N LYS A 13 20.58 36.05 -3.06
CA LYS A 13 19.75 36.97 -3.86
C LYS A 13 18.28 36.90 -3.42
N ARG A 14 17.74 35.72 -3.23
CA ARG A 14 16.37 35.53 -2.73
C ARG A 14 16.19 36.08 -1.32
N PHE A 15 17.16 35.85 -0.45
CA PHE A 15 17.14 36.41 0.90
C PHE A 15 17.17 37.95 0.86
N HIS A 16 18.03 38.52 0.04
CA HIS A 16 18.15 39.96 -0.15
C HIS A 16 16.81 40.56 -0.64
N GLU A 17 16.21 40.00 -1.68
CA GLU A 17 14.90 40.40 -2.20
C GLU A 17 13.81 40.30 -1.13
N PHE A 18 13.80 39.22 -0.37
CA PHE A 18 12.85 39.01 0.72
C PHE A 18 12.99 40.09 1.81
N VAL A 19 14.20 40.42 2.22
CA VAL A 19 14.41 41.46 3.23
C VAL A 19 13.97 42.83 2.72
N ILE A 20 14.27 43.19 1.48
CA ILE A 20 13.81 44.43 0.85
C ILE A 20 12.27 44.48 0.82
N GLU A 21 11.64 43.41 0.43
CA GLU A 21 10.18 43.30 0.39
C GLU A 21 9.57 43.51 1.78
N GLN A 22 10.15 42.84 2.80
CA GLN A 22 9.71 43.03 4.20
C GLN A 22 9.91 44.45 4.68
N ASN A 23 10.84 45.18 4.11
CA ASN A 23 11.12 46.62 4.45
C ASN A 23 10.42 47.60 3.49
N ASN A 24 9.32 47.19 2.85
CA ASN A 24 8.51 48.02 1.95
C ASN A 24 9.30 48.62 0.78
N GLY A 25 10.27 47.85 0.23
CA GLY A 25 11.06 48.26 -0.92
C GLY A 25 12.30 49.08 -0.60
N ASN A 26 12.54 49.45 0.66
CA ASN A 26 13.73 50.18 1.04
C ASN A 26 14.95 49.30 1.18
N THR A 27 16.09 49.77 0.63
CA THR A 27 17.38 49.05 0.72
C THR A 27 18.12 49.30 2.02
N GLU A 28 17.77 50.37 2.74
CA GLU A 28 18.26 50.62 4.09
C GLU A 28 17.37 49.92 5.11
N VAL A 29 17.97 49.15 5.98
CA VAL A 29 17.26 48.33 6.96
C VAL A 29 17.78 48.63 8.35
N GLY A 30 16.87 49.00 9.28
CA GLY A 30 17.19 49.16 10.66
C GLY A 30 17.46 47.83 11.37
N GLU A 31 18.12 47.88 12.51
CA GLU A 31 18.41 46.67 13.31
C GLU A 31 17.14 45.94 13.73
N GLN A 32 16.09 46.68 14.08
CA GLN A 32 14.81 46.10 14.47
C GLN A 32 14.17 45.32 13.32
N THR A 33 14.20 45.87 12.10
CA THR A 33 13.67 45.16 10.91
C THR A 33 14.44 43.90 10.62
N LEU A 34 15.77 43.92 10.72
CA LEU A 34 16.61 42.72 10.57
C LEU A 34 16.28 41.67 11.61
N TYR A 35 16.09 42.09 12.85
CA TYR A 35 15.70 41.20 13.94
C TYR A 35 14.34 40.54 13.65
N ASP A 36 13.35 41.35 13.26
CA ASP A 36 12.00 40.85 12.95
C ASP A 36 12.03 39.87 11.78
N VAL A 37 12.79 40.15 10.73
CA VAL A 37 12.95 39.25 9.57
C VAL A 37 13.62 37.97 10.02
N ALA A 38 14.72 38.05 10.79
CA ALA A 38 15.41 36.88 11.30
C ALA A 38 14.51 36.04 12.21
N TYR A 39 13.70 36.65 13.05
CA TYR A 39 12.74 35.95 13.91
C TYR A 39 11.67 35.23 13.07
N SER A 40 11.10 35.92 12.07
CA SER A 40 10.10 35.34 11.19
C SER A 40 10.65 34.12 10.42
N LEU A 41 11.86 34.24 9.88
CA LEU A 41 12.54 33.14 9.20
C LEU A 41 12.81 31.95 10.13
N PHE A 42 13.25 32.25 11.36
CA PHE A 42 13.46 31.22 12.37
C PHE A 42 12.16 30.49 12.71
N TYR A 43 11.09 31.24 12.91
CA TYR A 43 9.78 30.67 13.23
C TYR A 43 9.24 29.81 12.10
N GLU A 44 9.30 30.29 10.84
CA GLU A 44 8.88 29.52 9.68
C GLU A 44 9.72 28.26 9.47
N SER A 45 11.03 28.37 9.64
CA SER A 45 11.95 27.24 9.56
C SER A 45 11.59 26.16 10.59
N HIS A 46 11.28 26.59 11.81
CA HIS A 46 10.89 25.68 12.89
C HIS A 46 9.54 25.01 12.60
N ALA A 47 8.56 25.75 12.09
CA ALA A 47 7.27 25.21 11.69
C ALA A 47 7.40 24.22 10.55
N LEU A 48 8.19 24.52 9.51
CA LEU A 48 8.46 23.63 8.38
C LEU A 48 9.17 22.37 8.81
N LYS A 49 10.10 22.46 9.76
CA LYS A 49 10.75 21.28 10.33
C LYS A 49 9.74 20.36 11.01
N GLY A 50 8.82 20.92 11.77
CA GLY A 50 7.75 20.17 12.42
C GLY A 50 6.83 19.48 11.42
N GLU A 51 6.47 20.17 10.34
CA GLU A 51 5.67 19.59 9.25
C GLU A 51 6.41 18.47 8.54
N ARG A 52 7.70 18.65 8.27
CA ARG A 52 8.56 17.64 7.67
C ARG A 52 8.60 16.39 8.56
N ASP A 53 8.84 16.55 9.85
CA ASP A 53 8.95 15.42 10.77
C ASP A 53 7.63 14.64 10.85
N ARG A 54 6.49 15.34 10.84
CA ARG A 54 5.16 14.71 10.79
C ARG A 54 4.94 13.97 9.48
N ALA A 55 5.37 14.54 8.35
CA ALA A 55 5.29 13.90 7.05
C ALA A 55 6.11 12.62 7.00
N PHE A 56 7.33 12.63 7.53
CA PHE A 56 8.18 11.43 7.62
C PHE A 56 7.57 10.36 8.52
N GLN A 57 6.97 10.73 9.65
CA GLN A 57 6.27 9.77 10.52
C GLN A 57 5.09 9.15 9.80
N SER A 58 4.29 9.94 9.09
CA SER A 58 3.16 9.47 8.29
C SER A 58 3.61 8.51 7.19
N LEU A 59 4.69 8.86 6.49
CA LEU A 59 5.28 8.00 5.45
C LEU A 59 5.76 6.67 6.04
N GLY A 60 6.41 6.71 7.21
CA GLY A 60 6.86 5.50 7.90
C GLY A 60 5.70 4.57 8.27
N ARG A 61 4.58 5.11 8.75
CA ARG A 61 3.37 4.35 9.05
C ARG A 61 2.76 3.75 7.79
N THR A 62 2.68 4.52 6.72
CA THR A 62 2.16 4.06 5.44
C THR A 62 3.00 2.92 4.87
N ASN A 63 4.32 3.04 4.93
CA ASN A 63 5.23 2.00 4.47
C ASN A 63 5.08 0.71 5.30
N ALA A 64 4.91 0.83 6.62
CA ALA A 64 4.66 -0.32 7.49
C ALA A 64 3.34 -1.03 7.17
N LEU A 65 2.28 -0.26 6.90
CA LEU A 65 0.99 -0.79 6.48
C LEU A 65 1.08 -1.48 5.11
N PHE A 66 1.83 -0.90 4.19
CA PHE A 66 2.04 -1.47 2.86
C PHE A 66 2.75 -2.83 2.95
N ALA A 67 3.83 -2.91 3.75
CA ALA A 67 4.54 -4.17 3.97
C ALA A 67 3.63 -5.25 4.57
N LYS A 68 2.79 -4.88 5.53
CA LYS A 68 1.80 -5.78 6.13
C LYS A 68 0.77 -6.27 5.13
N LEU A 69 0.30 -5.39 4.25
CA LEU A 69 -0.65 -5.74 3.20
C LEU A 69 -0.03 -6.67 2.16
N GLU A 70 1.23 -6.45 1.81
CA GLU A 70 1.96 -7.37 0.92
C GLU A 70 2.06 -8.76 1.51
N GLU A 71 2.43 -8.86 2.79
CA GLU A 71 2.49 -10.14 3.48
C GLU A 71 1.13 -10.84 3.50
N GLN A 72 0.07 -10.11 3.84
CA GLN A 72 -1.30 -10.65 3.83
C GLN A 72 -1.71 -11.12 2.43
N ASN A 73 -1.32 -10.37 1.40
CA ASN A 73 -1.61 -10.72 0.02
C ASN A 73 -0.93 -12.05 -0.39
N GLU A 74 0.33 -12.24 -0.01
CA GLU A 74 1.05 -13.49 -0.26
C GLU A 74 0.39 -14.66 0.47
N GLN A 75 0.01 -14.48 1.73
CA GLN A 75 -0.71 -15.50 2.50
C GLN A 75 -2.04 -15.88 1.85
N LEU A 76 -2.81 -14.89 1.40
CA LEU A 76 -4.08 -15.13 0.72
C LEU A 76 -3.92 -15.85 -0.62
N LYS A 77 -2.86 -15.54 -1.35
CA LYS A 77 -2.53 -16.28 -2.59
C LYS A 77 -2.23 -17.75 -2.32
N ASP A 78 -1.43 -18.01 -1.29
CA ASP A 78 -1.09 -19.38 -0.89
C ASP A 78 -2.33 -20.15 -0.43
N GLU A 79 -3.19 -19.55 0.36
CA GLU A 79 -4.45 -20.14 0.80
C GLU A 79 -5.38 -20.42 -0.38
N LEU A 80 -5.43 -19.51 -1.35
CA LEU A 80 -6.22 -19.70 -2.57
C LEU A 80 -5.72 -20.87 -3.39
N GLU A 81 -4.41 -21.00 -3.57
CA GLU A 81 -3.81 -22.13 -4.29
C GLU A 81 -4.10 -23.47 -3.60
N GLN A 82 -3.98 -23.50 -2.27
CA GLN A 82 -4.32 -24.69 -1.48
C GLN A 82 -5.80 -25.05 -1.60
N ALA A 83 -6.68 -24.05 -1.54
CA ALA A 83 -8.11 -24.26 -1.71
C ALA A 83 -8.45 -24.78 -3.11
N LYS A 84 -7.83 -24.26 -4.15
CA LYS A 84 -7.98 -24.75 -5.52
C LYS A 84 -7.53 -26.19 -5.67
N ALA A 85 -6.37 -26.55 -5.11
CA ALA A 85 -5.86 -27.91 -5.15
C ALA A 85 -6.81 -28.90 -4.45
N LYS A 86 -7.34 -28.51 -3.27
CA LYS A 86 -8.33 -29.32 -2.55
C LYS A 86 -9.63 -29.47 -3.35
N PHE A 87 -10.08 -28.40 -3.99
CA PHE A 87 -11.28 -28.44 -4.84
C PHE A 87 -11.10 -29.37 -6.03
N GLU A 88 -9.98 -29.29 -6.73
CA GLU A 88 -9.67 -30.17 -7.86
C GLU A 88 -9.64 -31.65 -7.45
N LYS A 89 -9.02 -31.94 -6.31
CA LYS A 89 -8.99 -33.28 -5.75
C LYS A 89 -10.39 -33.79 -5.40
N LEU A 90 -11.20 -32.93 -4.77
CA LEU A 90 -12.58 -33.25 -4.42
C LEU A 90 -13.44 -33.48 -5.67
N ALA A 91 -13.28 -32.67 -6.70
CA ALA A 91 -13.97 -32.83 -7.97
C ALA A 91 -13.59 -34.13 -8.67
N SER A 92 -12.32 -34.49 -8.67
CA SER A 92 -11.82 -35.75 -9.20
C SER A 92 -12.41 -36.94 -8.43
N ASN A 93 -12.44 -36.89 -7.12
CA ASN A 93 -13.05 -37.93 -6.29
C ASN A 93 -14.55 -38.05 -6.55
N TYR A 94 -15.25 -36.94 -6.75
CA TYR A 94 -16.67 -36.93 -7.08
C TYR A 94 -16.94 -37.65 -8.40
N VAL A 95 -16.16 -37.36 -9.44
CA VAL A 95 -16.28 -38.03 -10.74
C VAL A 95 -16.04 -39.52 -10.59
N ALA A 96 -14.99 -39.95 -9.87
CA ALA A 96 -14.70 -41.35 -9.61
C ALA A 96 -15.85 -42.06 -8.88
N LEU A 97 -16.48 -41.42 -7.90
CA LEU A 97 -17.63 -41.96 -7.18
C LEU A 97 -18.84 -42.10 -8.09
N CYS A 98 -19.09 -41.14 -8.97
CA CYS A 98 -20.18 -41.22 -9.95
C CYS A 98 -19.99 -42.42 -10.90
N ASP A 99 -18.78 -42.61 -11.37
CA ASP A 99 -18.45 -43.75 -12.23
C ASP A 99 -18.64 -45.10 -11.51
N GLU A 100 -18.24 -45.17 -10.25
CA GLU A 100 -18.42 -46.34 -9.40
C GLU A 100 -19.92 -46.63 -9.15
N ILE A 101 -20.71 -45.60 -8.90
CA ILE A 101 -22.18 -45.74 -8.76
C ILE A 101 -22.78 -46.26 -10.04
N ASP A 102 -22.43 -45.74 -11.19
CA ASP A 102 -22.93 -46.19 -12.49
C ASP A 102 -22.59 -47.67 -12.73
N GLU A 103 -21.38 -48.08 -12.39
CA GLU A 103 -20.93 -49.45 -12.50
C GLU A 103 -21.71 -50.41 -11.58
N LEU A 104 -21.91 -50.00 -10.32
CA LEU A 104 -22.69 -50.76 -9.36
C LEU A 104 -24.17 -50.88 -9.77
N GLN A 105 -24.76 -49.82 -10.33
CA GLN A 105 -26.10 -49.86 -10.86
C GLN A 105 -26.22 -50.86 -12.02
N ARG A 106 -25.25 -50.94 -12.91
CA ARG A 106 -25.22 -51.88 -14.01
C ARG A 106 -25.09 -53.32 -13.52
N GLU A 107 -24.18 -53.56 -12.58
CA GLU A 107 -24.02 -54.86 -11.93
C GLU A 107 -25.30 -55.30 -11.21
N ASN A 108 -25.94 -54.42 -10.51
CA ASN A 108 -27.21 -54.70 -9.86
C ASN A 108 -28.32 -55.10 -10.85
N ALA A 109 -28.41 -54.40 -11.97
CA ALA A 109 -29.35 -54.72 -13.04
C ALA A 109 -29.10 -56.12 -13.63
N GLU A 110 -27.81 -56.44 -13.86
CA GLU A 110 -27.42 -57.75 -14.35
C GLU A 110 -27.75 -58.88 -13.36
N LEU A 111 -27.47 -58.64 -12.06
CA LEU A 111 -27.78 -59.63 -11.00
C LEU A 111 -29.27 -59.85 -10.85
N LYS A 112 -30.07 -58.77 -10.90
CA LYS A 112 -31.53 -58.87 -10.85
C LYS A 112 -32.07 -59.68 -12.06
N SER A 113 -31.52 -59.44 -13.23
CA SER A 113 -31.87 -60.19 -14.44
C SER A 113 -31.55 -61.66 -14.30
N LYS A 114 -30.35 -62.03 -13.82
CA LYS A 114 -29.94 -63.39 -13.56
C LYS A 114 -30.81 -64.07 -12.50
N LEU A 115 -31.16 -63.35 -11.43
CA LEU A 115 -32.03 -63.90 -10.40
C LEU A 115 -33.42 -64.17 -10.93
N SER A 116 -33.99 -63.25 -11.71
CA SER A 116 -35.26 -63.42 -12.38
C SER A 116 -35.32 -64.63 -13.28
N LEU A 117 -34.25 -64.89 -14.06
CA LEU A 117 -34.11 -66.08 -14.92
C LEU A 117 -34.07 -67.37 -14.08
N LYS A 118 -33.40 -67.39 -12.94
CA LYS A 118 -33.38 -68.52 -12.01
C LYS A 118 -34.73 -68.80 -11.40
N GLU A 119 -35.49 -67.81 -11.06
CA GLU A 119 -36.84 -67.96 -10.48
C GLU A 119 -37.85 -68.50 -11.52
N GLN A 120 -37.65 -68.26 -12.79
CA GLN A 120 -38.52 -68.76 -13.87
C GLN A 120 -38.30 -70.25 -14.22
N LYS A 121 -37.24 -70.84 -13.70
CA LYS A 121 -36.99 -72.26 -13.82
C LYS A 121 -37.66 -72.97 -12.63
#